data_f2d508bf329e7576593221d63a484ff5
#
_entry.id   f2d508bf329e7576593221d63a484ff5
#
_cell.length_a   1.000
_cell.length_b   1.000
_cell.length_c   1.000
_cell.angle_alpha   90.00
_cell.angle_beta   90.00
_cell.angle_gamma   90.00
#
_symmetry.space_group_name_H-M   'P 1'
#
loop_
_entity.id
_entity.type
_entity.pdbx_description
1 polymer ?
#
loop_
_entity_poly.entity_id
_entity_poly.type
_entity_poly.pdbx_seq_one_letter_code
_entity_poly.pdbx_strand_id
1 'polypeptide(L)'
;AMERSAEYFTRNDDGSLRVSDCFLEPKVEHYNYDYYAGASYVYDISRPVGQRVTSLTVAGKPVADSDVFTICLNSYRASGTGGYDCYVGCKVVREIGTEMSELILDYFKVYGGDIPPVHGDYRVI
;
A
#
# COMPACT_ATOMS: atom_id res chain seq x y z
N ALA A 1 -1.69 -7.74 3.72
CA ALA A 1 -1.72 -6.29 3.48
C ALA A 1 -2.02 -5.96 2.02
N MET A 2 -1.19 -6.37 1.07
CA MET A 2 -1.36 -6.02 -0.37
C MET A 2 -2.70 -6.50 -0.94
N GLU A 3 -3.22 -7.64 -0.51
CA GLU A 3 -4.57 -8.10 -0.91
C GLU A 3 -5.66 -7.13 -0.43
N ARG A 4 -5.52 -6.54 0.78
CA ARG A 4 -6.43 -5.49 1.25
C ARG A 4 -6.36 -4.23 0.37
N SER A 5 -5.15 -3.83 -0.05
CA SER A 5 -5.00 -2.72 -1.00
C SER A 5 -5.60 -3.04 -2.37
N ALA A 6 -5.51 -4.29 -2.84
CA ALA A 6 -6.08 -4.72 -4.11
C ALA A 6 -7.62 -4.69 -4.14
N GLU A 7 -8.29 -4.73 -2.97
CA GLU A 7 -9.75 -4.58 -2.87
C GLU A 7 -10.22 -3.17 -3.29
N TYR A 8 -9.34 -2.19 -3.27
CA TYR A 8 -9.63 -0.81 -3.67
C TYR A 8 -10.15 -0.71 -5.11
N PHE A 9 -9.70 -1.62 -5.97
CA PHE A 9 -10.00 -1.58 -7.40
C PHE A 9 -11.15 -2.52 -7.76
N THR A 10 -12.06 -2.03 -8.60
CA THR A 10 -13.09 -2.82 -9.27
C THR A 10 -13.35 -2.27 -10.67
N ARG A 11 -14.28 -2.86 -11.42
CA ARG A 11 -14.62 -2.41 -12.76
C ARG A 11 -16.08 -1.97 -12.83
N ASN A 12 -16.35 -1.02 -13.70
CA ASN A 12 -17.67 -0.71 -14.20
C ASN A 12 -18.10 -1.76 -15.24
N ASP A 13 -19.38 -1.72 -15.64
CA ASP A 13 -19.95 -2.61 -16.67
C ASP A 13 -19.25 -2.44 -18.05
N ASP A 14 -18.71 -1.26 -18.33
CA ASP A 14 -17.93 -0.98 -19.54
C ASP A 14 -16.46 -1.43 -19.47
N GLY A 15 -16.06 -2.05 -18.36
CA GLY A 15 -14.71 -2.54 -18.11
C GLY A 15 -13.72 -1.51 -17.59
N SER A 16 -14.10 -0.23 -17.48
CA SER A 16 -13.24 0.81 -16.91
C SER A 16 -13.00 0.58 -15.42
N LEU A 17 -11.80 0.98 -14.95
CA LEU A 17 -11.44 0.89 -13.54
C LEU A 17 -12.25 1.89 -12.71
N ARG A 18 -12.72 1.45 -11.54
CA ARG A 18 -13.31 2.31 -10.51
C ARG A 18 -12.88 1.90 -9.11
N VAL A 19 -13.13 2.77 -8.14
CA VAL A 19 -12.96 2.46 -6.72
C VAL A 19 -14.08 1.54 -6.26
N SER A 20 -13.75 0.54 -5.46
CA SER A 20 -14.70 -0.38 -4.85
C SER A 20 -15.58 0.32 -3.82
N ASP A 21 -16.86 -0.05 -3.77
CA ASP A 21 -17.86 0.57 -2.89
C ASP A 21 -17.49 0.44 -1.40
N CYS A 22 -16.77 -0.62 -1.02
CA CYS A 22 -16.31 -0.79 0.37
C CYS A 22 -15.32 0.30 0.85
N PHE A 23 -14.80 1.14 -0.06
CA PHE A 23 -13.99 2.32 0.27
C PHE A 23 -14.76 3.64 0.10
N LEU A 24 -16.00 3.58 -0.34
CA LEU A 24 -16.84 4.75 -0.59
C LEU A 24 -18.02 4.83 0.37
N GLU A 25 -18.52 3.69 0.85
CA GLU A 25 -19.70 3.58 1.71
C GLU A 25 -19.39 2.82 3.00
N PRO A 26 -20.00 3.20 4.12
CA PRO A 26 -20.89 4.35 4.35
C PRO A 26 -20.14 5.70 4.39
N LYS A 27 -18.82 5.69 4.25
CA LYS A 27 -17.95 6.88 4.26
C LYS A 27 -16.81 6.70 3.26
N VAL A 28 -16.45 7.78 2.60
CA VAL A 28 -15.29 7.79 1.69
C VAL A 28 -13.99 7.64 2.47
N GLU A 29 -13.25 6.56 2.20
CA GLU A 29 -12.04 6.18 2.93
C GLU A 29 -10.86 5.86 1.99
N HIS A 30 -10.62 6.71 0.99
CA HIS A 30 -9.47 6.54 0.07
C HIS A 30 -8.13 6.43 0.79
N TYR A 31 -8.02 7.00 1.99
CA TYR A 31 -6.82 6.92 2.85
C TYR A 31 -6.54 5.50 3.38
N ASN A 32 -7.46 4.57 3.20
CA ASN A 32 -7.26 3.16 3.51
C ASN A 32 -6.67 2.35 2.34
N TYR A 33 -6.35 2.98 1.22
CA TYR A 33 -5.54 2.41 0.16
C TYR A 33 -4.06 2.66 0.43
N ASP A 34 -3.25 1.61 0.46
CA ASP A 34 -1.80 1.70 0.65
C ASP A 34 -1.04 1.41 -0.65
N TYR A 35 -0.04 2.25 -0.92
CA TYR A 35 0.98 2.05 -1.94
C TYR A 35 2.25 1.49 -1.29
N TYR A 36 2.90 0.54 -1.97
CA TYR A 36 4.08 -0.15 -1.44
C TYR A 36 5.33 0.28 -2.20
N ALA A 37 6.04 1.28 -1.66
CA ALA A 37 7.33 1.70 -2.19
C ALA A 37 8.41 0.63 -1.96
N GLY A 38 9.30 0.45 -2.95
CA GLY A 38 10.37 -0.55 -2.88
C GLY A 38 9.98 -1.96 -3.29
N ALA A 39 8.72 -2.14 -3.75
CA ALA A 39 8.24 -3.38 -4.32
C ALA A 39 7.64 -3.14 -5.70
N SER A 40 7.79 -4.11 -6.60
CA SER A 40 7.05 -4.13 -7.88
C SER A 40 6.00 -5.22 -7.84
N TYR A 41 4.75 -4.91 -8.21
CA TYR A 41 3.65 -5.83 -8.04
C TYR A 41 2.53 -5.65 -9.07
N VAL A 42 1.71 -6.70 -9.23
CA VAL A 42 0.54 -6.71 -10.11
C VAL A 42 -0.69 -7.12 -9.32
N TYR A 43 -1.74 -6.30 -9.40
CA TYR A 43 -3.09 -6.65 -8.97
C TYR A 43 -3.92 -7.08 -10.17
N ASP A 44 -4.30 -8.35 -10.21
CA ASP A 44 -5.26 -8.90 -11.19
C ASP A 44 -6.66 -8.88 -10.58
N ILE A 45 -7.44 -7.87 -10.92
CA ILE A 45 -8.78 -7.68 -10.36
C ILE A 45 -9.87 -8.54 -11.02
N SER A 46 -9.51 -9.34 -12.01
CA SER A 46 -10.39 -10.40 -12.52
C SER A 46 -10.50 -11.56 -11.53
N ARG A 47 -9.55 -11.66 -10.59
CA ARG A 47 -9.53 -12.68 -9.56
C ARG A 47 -10.37 -12.31 -8.34
N PRO A 48 -10.80 -13.32 -7.56
CA PRO A 48 -11.48 -13.08 -6.29
C PRO A 48 -10.65 -12.22 -5.34
N VAL A 49 -11.33 -11.41 -4.52
CA VAL A 49 -10.72 -10.69 -3.40
C VAL A 49 -9.90 -11.68 -2.53
N GLY A 50 -8.71 -11.28 -2.13
CA GLY A 50 -7.77 -12.12 -1.38
C GLY A 50 -6.86 -13.00 -2.26
N GLN A 51 -6.98 -12.94 -3.60
CA GLN A 51 -6.16 -13.69 -4.57
C GLN A 51 -5.68 -12.81 -5.74
N ARG A 52 -5.67 -11.51 -5.55
CA ARG A 52 -5.42 -10.52 -6.62
C ARG A 52 -3.95 -10.16 -6.81
N VAL A 53 -3.10 -10.41 -5.82
CA VAL A 53 -1.66 -10.19 -5.93
C VAL A 53 -1.05 -11.34 -6.72
N THR A 54 -0.79 -11.13 -8.01
CA THR A 54 -0.31 -12.19 -8.92
C THR A 54 1.18 -12.13 -9.19
N SER A 55 1.81 -11.01 -8.91
CA SER A 55 3.25 -10.85 -9.00
C SER A 55 3.71 -9.90 -7.89
N LEU A 56 4.77 -10.27 -7.21
CA LEU A 56 5.41 -9.45 -6.20
C LEU A 56 6.91 -9.68 -6.24
N THR A 57 7.68 -8.61 -6.43
CA THR A 57 9.13 -8.63 -6.39
C THR A 57 9.65 -7.52 -5.50
N VAL A 58 10.76 -7.80 -4.80
CA VAL A 58 11.52 -6.81 -4.03
C VAL A 58 12.97 -6.83 -4.49
N ALA A 59 13.52 -5.69 -4.83
CA ALA A 59 14.87 -5.57 -5.42
C ALA A 59 15.06 -6.49 -6.64
N GLY A 60 14.01 -6.64 -7.47
CA GLY A 60 14.01 -7.46 -8.68
C GLY A 60 13.93 -8.98 -8.45
N LYS A 61 13.76 -9.43 -7.20
CA LYS A 61 13.62 -10.85 -6.86
C LYS A 61 12.19 -11.19 -6.50
N PRO A 62 11.61 -12.28 -7.00
CA PRO A 62 10.32 -12.77 -6.56
C PRO A 62 10.30 -13.01 -5.06
N VAL A 63 9.18 -12.63 -4.42
CA VAL A 63 8.97 -12.85 -2.99
C VAL A 63 8.37 -14.23 -2.76
N ALA A 64 8.94 -14.97 -1.82
CA ALA A 64 8.41 -16.24 -1.34
C ALA A 64 7.65 -16.05 -0.01
N ASP A 65 6.74 -16.97 0.30
CA ASP A 65 5.94 -16.93 1.54
C ASP A 65 6.78 -16.97 2.82
N SER A 66 7.99 -17.52 2.74
CA SER A 66 8.94 -17.60 3.84
C SER A 66 9.79 -16.34 4.03
N ASP A 67 9.73 -15.38 3.09
CA ASP A 67 10.56 -14.18 3.14
C ASP A 67 10.06 -13.22 4.21
N VAL A 68 11.00 -12.59 4.89
CA VAL A 68 10.72 -11.62 5.95
C VAL A 68 11.28 -10.26 5.57
N PHE A 69 10.43 -9.24 5.63
CA PHE A 69 10.80 -7.87 5.32
C PHE A 69 10.54 -6.94 6.51
N THR A 70 11.34 -5.89 6.60
CA THR A 70 11.03 -4.74 7.47
C THR A 70 10.29 -3.70 6.64
N ILE A 71 9.12 -3.28 7.12
CA ILE A 71 8.29 -2.26 6.48
C ILE A 71 8.19 -1.03 7.37
N CYS A 72 8.21 0.15 6.77
CA CYS A 72 7.95 1.41 7.45
C CYS A 72 6.47 1.76 7.33
N LEU A 73 5.80 1.99 8.44
CA LEU A 73 4.38 2.32 8.53
C LEU A 73 4.17 3.52 9.44
N ASN A 74 3.07 4.24 9.26
CA ASN A 74 2.57 5.16 10.28
C ASN A 74 1.85 4.39 11.40
N SER A 75 1.64 5.05 12.55
CA SER A 75 0.99 4.44 13.72
C SER A 75 -0.44 3.98 13.45
N TYR A 76 -1.18 4.73 12.62
CA TYR A 76 -2.54 4.37 12.20
C TYR A 76 -2.57 3.01 11.50
N ARG A 77 -1.65 2.78 10.56
CA ARG A 77 -1.58 1.52 9.83
C ARG A 77 -1.03 0.39 10.70
N ALA A 78 -0.03 0.66 11.53
CA ALA A 78 0.57 -0.33 12.43
C ALA A 78 -0.43 -0.89 13.46
N SER A 79 -1.47 -0.12 13.81
CA SER A 79 -2.56 -0.57 14.68
C SER A 79 -3.58 -1.49 13.99
N GLY A 80 -3.42 -1.78 12.70
CA GLY A 80 -4.35 -2.60 11.92
C GLY A 80 -5.54 -1.84 11.34
N THR A 81 -5.64 -0.54 11.60
CA THR A 81 -6.80 0.26 11.19
C THR A 81 -6.95 0.28 9.66
N GLY A 82 -8.19 0.29 9.18
CA GLY A 82 -8.53 0.27 7.76
C GLY A 82 -8.53 -1.14 7.15
N GLY A 83 -8.57 -2.19 7.98
CA GLY A 83 -8.61 -3.59 7.53
C GLY A 83 -7.22 -4.21 7.31
N TYR A 84 -6.19 -3.66 7.97
CA TYR A 84 -4.82 -4.18 7.89
C TYR A 84 -4.40 -4.94 9.15
N ASP A 85 -5.29 -5.78 9.66
CA ASP A 85 -5.09 -6.58 10.88
C ASP A 85 -3.82 -7.46 10.83
N CYS A 86 -3.32 -7.73 9.63
CA CYS A 86 -2.07 -8.47 9.42
C CYS A 86 -0.83 -7.81 10.04
N TYR A 87 -0.89 -6.52 10.37
CA TYR A 87 0.20 -5.81 11.04
C TYR A 87 0.12 -5.90 12.56
N VAL A 88 -1.04 -6.25 13.10
CA VAL A 88 -1.23 -6.37 14.54
C VAL A 88 -0.38 -7.51 15.09
N GLY A 89 0.42 -7.20 16.12
CA GLY A 89 1.34 -8.18 16.73
C GLY A 89 2.64 -8.44 15.96
N CYS A 90 2.88 -7.77 14.83
CA CYS A 90 4.18 -7.80 14.18
C CYS A 90 5.26 -7.19 15.08
N LYS A 91 6.48 -7.75 15.01
CA LYS A 91 7.61 -7.24 15.80
C LYS A 91 7.96 -5.81 15.38
N VAL A 92 7.90 -4.87 16.33
CA VAL A 92 8.41 -3.52 16.14
C VAL A 92 9.94 -3.56 16.20
N VAL A 93 10.59 -3.19 15.10
CA VAL A 93 12.06 -3.14 14.98
C VAL A 93 12.58 -1.79 15.47
N ARG A 94 11.86 -0.72 15.17
CA ARG A 94 12.21 0.65 15.54
C ARG A 94 10.97 1.53 15.56
N GLU A 95 10.86 2.38 16.58
CA GLU A 95 9.90 3.48 16.62
C GLU A 95 10.59 4.79 16.25
N ILE A 96 9.95 5.59 15.42
CA ILE A 96 10.38 6.92 15.02
C ILE A 96 9.36 7.90 15.63
N GLY A 97 9.79 8.62 16.67
CA GLY A 97 8.93 9.56 17.41
C GLY A 97 8.71 10.91 16.72
N THR A 98 9.09 11.03 15.45
CA THR A 98 8.92 12.27 14.68
C THR A 98 7.56 12.25 13.98
N GLU A 99 6.82 13.34 14.05
CA GLU A 99 5.54 13.50 13.36
C GLU A 99 5.74 13.43 11.83
N MET A 100 4.76 12.84 11.12
CA MET A 100 4.83 12.68 9.66
C MET A 100 4.99 14.03 8.94
N SER A 101 4.33 15.07 9.44
CA SER A 101 4.46 16.44 8.89
C SER A 101 5.88 16.99 9.01
N GLU A 102 6.57 16.71 10.10
CA GLU A 102 7.97 17.11 10.28
C GLU A 102 8.89 16.34 9.31
N LEU A 103 8.68 15.04 9.16
CA LEU A 103 9.43 14.22 8.19
C LEU A 103 9.27 14.74 6.76
N ILE A 104 8.06 15.14 6.37
CA ILE A 104 7.78 15.72 5.06
C ILE A 104 8.52 17.07 4.91
N LEU A 105 8.46 17.94 5.93
CA LEU A 105 9.16 19.22 5.91
C LEU A 105 10.68 19.05 5.82
N ASP A 106 11.24 18.10 6.56
CA ASP A 106 12.67 17.81 6.52
C ASP A 106 13.10 17.23 5.18
N TYR A 107 12.26 16.40 4.56
CA TYR A 107 12.49 15.94 3.20
C TYR A 107 12.64 17.12 2.22
N PHE A 108 11.72 18.06 2.23
CA PHE A 108 11.77 19.24 1.36
C PHE A 108 12.95 20.17 1.66
N LYS A 109 13.36 20.31 2.92
CA LYS A 109 14.58 21.07 3.27
C LYS A 109 15.84 20.46 2.66
N VAL A 110 15.94 19.13 2.67
CA VAL A 110 17.10 18.40 2.14
C VAL A 110 17.12 18.42 0.60
N TYR A 111 15.97 18.25 -0.04
CA TYR A 111 15.87 18.09 -1.50
C TYR A 111 15.45 19.36 -2.24
N GLY A 112 15.42 20.52 -1.58
CA GLY A 112 15.21 21.83 -2.22
C GLY A 112 13.81 22.05 -2.79
N GLY A 113 12.82 21.30 -2.36
CA GLY A 113 11.43 21.45 -2.79
C GLY A 113 11.06 20.68 -4.06
N ASP A 114 12.02 20.00 -4.70
CA ASP A 114 11.73 19.14 -5.84
C ASP A 114 11.00 17.87 -5.41
N ILE A 115 9.87 17.60 -6.04
CA ILE A 115 9.16 16.33 -5.87
C ILE A 115 9.69 15.36 -6.93
N PRO A 116 10.38 14.27 -6.53
CA PRO A 116 10.85 13.30 -7.51
C PRO A 116 9.66 12.67 -8.24
N PRO A 117 9.84 12.27 -9.51
CA PRO A 117 8.80 11.59 -10.24
C PRO A 117 8.40 10.30 -9.51
N VAL A 118 7.08 10.09 -9.37
CA VAL A 118 6.57 8.83 -8.83
C VAL A 118 6.79 7.75 -9.89
N HIS A 119 7.68 6.82 -9.59
CA HIS A 119 7.82 5.61 -10.39
C HIS A 119 6.77 4.60 -9.92
N GLY A 120 5.75 4.40 -10.75
CA GLY A 120 4.74 3.38 -10.49
C GLY A 120 5.31 1.99 -10.76
N ASP A 121 5.76 1.33 -9.70
CA ASP A 121 6.25 -0.05 -9.79
C ASP A 121 5.11 -1.07 -9.67
N TYR A 122 3.87 -0.66 -9.96
CA TYR A 122 2.73 -1.57 -9.92
C TYR A 122 1.78 -1.39 -11.11
N ARG A 123 1.01 -2.44 -11.36
CA ARG A 123 -0.06 -2.44 -12.38
C ARG A 123 -1.33 -3.04 -11.82
N VAL A 124 -2.46 -2.55 -12.31
CA VAL A 124 -3.80 -3.13 -12.10
C VAL A 124 -4.30 -3.64 -13.45
N ILE A 125 -4.61 -4.91 -13.55
CA ILE A 125 -5.04 -5.59 -14.79
C ILE A 125 -6.37 -6.30 -14.59
#